data_15666895e1302ce6143363979e2a2ed2
#
_entry.id   15666895e1302ce6143363979e2a2ed2
#
_cell.length_a   1.000
_cell.length_b   1.000
_cell.length_c   1.000
_cell.angle_alpha   90.00
_cell.angle_beta   90.00
_cell.angle_gamma   90.00
#
_symmetry.space_group_name_H-M   'P 1'
#
loop_
_entity.id
_entity.type
_entity.pdbx_description
1 polymer ?
#
loop_
_entity_poly.entity_id
_entity_poly.type
_entity_poly.pdbx_seq_one_letter_code
_entity_poly.pdbx_strand_id
1 'polypeptide(L)'
;MALFSDLLNIWRKEDLLSQAWEESLQMLDLSHKMFNKAVKKSKKQESLTVLKKLKNRDREINSYQREVRRKIFTHFAIEQGTHDITSLMVLVMMIVDIERIGDYSKNILDLAINYPDALDTKHLHKDL
;
A
#
# COMPACT_ATOMS: atom_id res chain seq x y z
N MET A 1 4.78 -1.24 -38.57
CA MET A 1 4.15 -2.24 -37.69
C MET A 1 5.14 -3.07 -36.88
N ALA A 2 6.36 -3.26 -37.39
CA ALA A 2 7.45 -3.88 -36.63
C ALA A 2 7.77 -3.12 -35.33
N LEU A 3 7.79 -1.78 -35.37
CA LEU A 3 8.07 -0.94 -34.21
C LEU A 3 7.04 -1.12 -33.08
N PHE A 4 5.76 -1.22 -33.41
CA PHE A 4 4.70 -1.43 -32.42
C PHE A 4 4.76 -2.84 -31.82
N SER A 5 5.07 -3.82 -32.66
CA SER A 5 5.30 -5.20 -32.22
C SER A 5 6.53 -5.30 -31.33
N ASP A 6 7.61 -4.58 -31.65
CA ASP A 6 8.83 -4.54 -30.86
C ASP A 6 8.62 -3.81 -29.52
N LEU A 7 7.87 -2.71 -29.52
CA LEU A 7 7.47 -2.01 -28.29
C LEU A 7 6.58 -2.89 -27.40
N LEU A 8 5.64 -3.63 -27.99
CA LEU A 8 4.83 -4.58 -27.25
C LEU A 8 5.68 -5.72 -26.67
N ASN A 9 6.69 -6.18 -27.41
CA ASN A 9 7.60 -7.22 -26.94
C ASN A 9 8.53 -6.72 -25.85
N ILE A 10 9.01 -5.48 -25.94
CA ILE A 10 9.76 -4.80 -24.88
C ILE A 10 8.86 -4.63 -23.65
N TRP A 11 7.64 -4.21 -23.84
CA TRP A 11 6.63 -4.10 -22.79
C TRP A 11 6.31 -5.44 -22.12
N ARG A 12 6.31 -6.50 -22.91
CA ARG A 12 6.12 -7.88 -22.41
C ARG A 12 7.35 -8.43 -21.72
N LYS A 13 8.56 -8.01 -22.13
CA LYS A 13 9.84 -8.48 -21.57
C LYS A 13 10.31 -7.66 -20.39
N GLU A 14 10.05 -6.37 -20.37
CA GLU A 14 10.14 -5.56 -19.14
C GLU A 14 8.89 -5.81 -18.30
N ASP A 15 8.68 -6.99 -18.15
CA ASP A 15 7.97 -7.78 -17.24
C ASP A 15 7.06 -6.96 -16.34
N LEU A 16 5.77 -6.92 -16.73
CA LEU A 16 4.72 -6.34 -15.90
C LEU A 16 4.75 -6.91 -14.48
N LEU A 17 5.21 -8.15 -14.34
CA LEU A 17 5.37 -8.79 -13.05
C LEU A 17 6.48 -8.13 -12.22
N SER A 18 7.63 -7.81 -12.83
CA SER A 18 8.71 -7.08 -12.16
C SER A 18 8.28 -5.68 -11.76
N GLN A 19 7.53 -4.98 -12.62
CA GLN A 19 6.94 -3.68 -12.30
C GLN A 19 5.94 -3.77 -11.15
N ALA A 20 5.07 -4.78 -11.17
CA ALA A 20 4.11 -5.02 -10.11
C ALA A 20 4.82 -5.31 -8.77
N TRP A 21 5.89 -6.06 -8.80
CA TRP A 21 6.71 -6.35 -7.63
C TRP A 21 7.35 -5.08 -7.06
N GLU A 22 7.97 -4.27 -7.91
CA GLU A 22 8.60 -3.01 -7.50
C GLU A 22 7.57 -2.02 -6.93
N GLU A 23 6.43 -1.88 -7.58
CA GLU A 23 5.33 -1.05 -7.09
C GLU A 23 4.76 -1.55 -5.77
N SER A 24 4.76 -2.87 -5.54
CA SER A 24 4.37 -3.44 -4.25
C SER A 24 5.34 -3.04 -3.14
N LEU A 25 6.63 -2.98 -3.42
CA LEU A 25 7.63 -2.50 -2.46
C LEU A 25 7.46 -1.00 -2.17
N GLN A 26 7.14 -0.20 -3.18
CA GLN A 26 6.83 1.23 -3.00
C GLN A 26 5.56 1.42 -2.16
N MET A 27 4.54 0.61 -2.41
CA MET A 27 3.31 0.58 -1.63
C MET A 27 3.59 0.22 -0.16
N LEU A 28 4.45 -0.76 0.08
CA LEU A 28 4.87 -1.15 1.43
C LEU A 28 5.59 -0.01 2.15
N ASP A 29 6.53 0.66 1.48
CA ASP A 29 7.26 1.79 2.04
C ASP A 29 6.30 2.94 2.40
N LEU A 30 5.38 3.26 1.52
CA LEU A 30 4.35 4.29 1.75
C LEU A 30 3.46 3.92 2.94
N SER A 31 3.00 2.68 3.01
CA SER A 31 2.17 2.17 4.11
C SER A 31 2.90 2.22 5.44
N HIS A 32 4.18 1.84 5.45
CA HIS A 32 5.03 1.91 6.63
C HIS A 32 5.23 3.35 7.12
N LYS A 33 5.52 4.27 6.20
CA LYS A 33 5.64 5.69 6.52
C LYS A 33 4.33 6.26 7.07
N MET A 34 3.21 5.92 6.46
CA MET A 34 1.90 6.35 6.92
C MET A 34 1.60 5.82 8.32
N PHE A 35 1.86 4.55 8.58
CA PHE A 35 1.66 3.95 9.90
C PHE A 35 2.49 4.64 10.99
N ASN A 36 3.78 4.82 10.74
CA ASN A 36 4.67 5.50 11.70
C ASN A 36 4.23 6.93 11.98
N LYS A 37 3.84 7.67 10.95
CA LYS A 37 3.31 9.02 11.11
C LYS A 37 1.97 9.04 11.85
N ALA A 38 1.10 8.09 11.56
CA ALA A 38 -0.20 7.97 12.23
C ALA A 38 -0.01 7.75 13.74
N VAL A 39 0.84 6.82 14.13
CA VAL A 39 1.15 6.56 15.53
C VAL A 39 1.77 7.79 16.21
N LYS A 40 2.77 8.37 15.59
CA LYS A 40 3.50 9.52 16.15
C LYS A 40 2.60 10.74 16.31
N LYS A 41 1.84 11.10 15.29
CA LYS A 41 0.96 12.27 15.30
C LYS A 41 -0.25 12.07 16.21
N SER A 42 -0.77 10.86 16.29
CA SER A 42 -1.86 10.55 17.22
C SER A 42 -1.42 10.67 18.68
N LYS A 43 -0.21 10.21 19.02
CA LYS A 43 0.35 10.38 20.36
C LYS A 43 0.61 11.84 20.73
N LYS A 44 0.96 12.68 19.77
CA LYS A 44 1.20 14.11 19.97
C LYS A 44 -0.06 14.95 20.04
N GLN A 45 -1.22 14.35 19.84
CA GLN A 45 -2.50 15.06 19.77
C GLN A 45 -2.47 16.24 18.79
N GLU A 46 -1.97 15.96 17.58
CA GLU A 46 -1.90 16.92 16.49
C GLU A 46 -3.28 17.46 16.13
N SER A 47 -3.32 18.61 15.44
CA SER A 47 -4.57 19.23 15.04
C SER A 47 -5.41 18.29 14.13
N LEU A 48 -6.72 18.46 14.21
CA LEU A 48 -7.67 17.69 13.39
C LEU A 48 -7.36 17.78 11.90
N THR A 49 -6.94 18.95 11.43
CA THR A 49 -6.57 19.17 10.02
C THR A 49 -5.38 18.30 9.61
N VAL A 50 -4.35 18.22 10.45
CA VAL A 50 -3.15 17.40 10.20
C VAL A 50 -3.50 15.92 10.16
N LEU A 51 -4.31 15.44 11.09
CA LEU A 51 -4.74 14.05 11.15
C LEU A 51 -5.58 13.65 9.95
N LYS A 52 -6.53 14.49 9.56
CA LYS A 52 -7.37 14.26 8.37
C LYS A 52 -6.57 14.28 7.08
N LYS A 53 -5.59 15.17 6.95
CA LYS A 53 -4.69 15.22 5.80
C LYS A 53 -3.86 13.95 5.69
N LEU A 54 -3.34 13.45 6.79
CA LEU A 54 -2.59 12.20 6.80
C LEU A 54 -3.48 11.01 6.45
N LYS A 55 -4.70 10.96 6.97
CA LYS A 55 -5.69 9.92 6.65
C LYS A 55 -6.00 9.86 5.14
N ASN A 56 -6.07 11.02 4.48
CA ASN A 56 -6.35 11.09 3.04
C ASN A 56 -5.23 10.50 2.18
N ARG A 57 -4.02 10.33 2.69
CA ARG A 57 -2.92 9.67 1.97
C ARG A 57 -3.17 8.18 1.70
N ASP A 58 -4.12 7.58 2.37
CA ASP A 58 -4.58 6.22 2.06
C ASP A 58 -5.00 6.06 0.59
N ARG A 59 -5.46 7.12 -0.05
CA ARG A 59 -5.81 7.10 -1.47
C ARG A 59 -4.63 6.73 -2.37
N GLU A 60 -3.39 7.12 -2.00
CA GLU A 60 -2.18 6.74 -2.72
C GLU A 60 -1.92 5.23 -2.60
N ILE A 61 -2.10 4.67 -1.41
CA ILE A 61 -1.96 3.22 -1.17
C ILE A 61 -2.98 2.44 -2.01
N ASN A 62 -4.23 2.88 -2.02
CA ASN A 62 -5.29 2.26 -2.82
C ASN A 62 -5.02 2.39 -4.33
N SER A 63 -4.40 3.48 -4.76
CA SER A 63 -3.98 3.66 -6.15
C SER A 63 -2.90 2.67 -6.55
N TYR A 64 -1.87 2.49 -5.72
CA TYR A 64 -0.84 1.46 -5.93
C TYR A 64 -1.45 0.07 -6.00
N GLN A 65 -2.34 -0.26 -5.10
CA GLN A 65 -3.00 -1.57 -5.09
C GLN A 65 -3.73 -1.84 -6.40
N ARG A 66 -4.49 -0.87 -6.92
CA ARG A 66 -5.19 -1.01 -8.20
C ARG A 66 -4.21 -1.21 -9.36
N GLU A 67 -3.14 -0.43 -9.41
CA GLU A 67 -2.12 -0.53 -10.46
C GLU A 67 -1.37 -1.86 -10.43
N VAL A 68 -0.95 -2.30 -9.26
CA VAL A 68 -0.29 -3.60 -9.09
C VAL A 68 -1.22 -4.73 -9.53
N ARG A 69 -2.47 -4.70 -9.08
CA ARG A 69 -3.47 -5.71 -9.44
C ARG A 69 -3.73 -5.71 -10.94
N ARG A 70 -3.85 -4.55 -11.56
CA ARG A 70 -4.02 -4.42 -13.01
C ARG A 70 -2.85 -5.02 -13.78
N LYS A 71 -1.62 -4.77 -13.36
CA LYS A 71 -0.42 -5.32 -13.98
C LYS A 71 -0.34 -6.84 -13.84
N ILE A 72 -0.70 -7.38 -12.69
CA ILE A 72 -0.75 -8.83 -12.47
C ILE A 72 -1.74 -9.48 -13.42
N PHE A 73 -2.96 -8.96 -13.52
CA PHE A 73 -3.99 -9.51 -14.41
C PHE A 73 -3.62 -9.35 -15.88
N THR A 74 -3.03 -8.22 -16.26
CA THR A 74 -2.56 -8.00 -17.63
C THR A 74 -1.45 -8.96 -17.99
N HIS A 75 -0.48 -9.17 -17.12
CA HIS A 75 0.59 -10.16 -17.31
C HIS A 75 0.01 -11.57 -17.52
N PHE A 76 -0.92 -11.95 -16.66
CA PHE A 76 -1.58 -13.26 -16.75
C PHE A 76 -2.34 -13.43 -18.06
N ALA A 77 -3.01 -12.38 -18.56
CA ALA A 77 -3.79 -12.43 -19.79
C ALA A 77 -2.93 -12.44 -21.06
N ILE A 78 -1.76 -11.79 -21.04
CA ILE A 78 -0.88 -11.66 -22.21
C ILE A 78 0.04 -12.85 -22.36
N GLU A 79 0.61 -13.37 -21.28
CA GLU A 79 1.51 -14.51 -21.35
C GLU A 79 0.77 -15.81 -21.63
N GLN A 80 1.03 -16.36 -22.80
CA GLN A 80 0.58 -17.69 -23.19
C GLN A 80 1.71 -18.68 -22.88
N GLY A 81 1.57 -19.42 -21.79
CA GLY A 81 2.56 -20.42 -21.41
C GLY A 81 2.44 -20.82 -19.95
N THR A 82 3.49 -21.44 -19.44
CA THR A 82 3.61 -21.77 -18.02
C THR A 82 3.80 -20.50 -17.21
N HIS A 83 2.72 -20.04 -16.60
CA HIS A 83 2.81 -18.96 -15.60
C HIS A 83 3.42 -19.50 -14.32
N ASP A 84 4.26 -18.70 -13.67
CA ASP A 84 4.61 -18.92 -12.28
C ASP A 84 3.43 -18.48 -11.40
N ILE A 85 2.44 -19.36 -11.30
CA ILE A 85 1.21 -19.11 -10.52
C ILE A 85 1.55 -18.84 -9.06
N THR A 86 2.56 -19.51 -8.53
CA THR A 86 2.99 -19.33 -7.14
C THR A 86 3.47 -17.91 -6.88
N SER A 87 4.35 -17.38 -7.74
CA SER A 87 4.81 -15.98 -7.61
C SER A 87 3.68 -14.98 -7.76
N LEU A 88 2.74 -15.21 -8.68
CA LEU A 88 1.56 -14.37 -8.86
C LEU A 88 0.67 -14.36 -7.61
N MET A 89 0.42 -15.53 -7.03
CA MET A 89 -0.38 -15.65 -5.80
C MET A 89 0.29 -14.98 -4.61
N VAL A 90 1.60 -15.18 -4.44
CA VAL A 90 2.37 -14.53 -3.37
C VAL A 90 2.25 -13.00 -3.50
N LEU A 91 2.40 -12.47 -4.71
CA LEU A 91 2.29 -11.03 -4.96
C LEU A 91 0.89 -10.49 -4.64
N VAL A 92 -0.16 -11.20 -5.06
CA VAL A 92 -1.56 -10.82 -4.74
C VAL A 92 -1.81 -10.83 -3.23
N MET A 93 -1.33 -11.83 -2.53
CA MET A 93 -1.47 -11.91 -1.07
C MET A 93 -0.70 -10.79 -0.37
N MET A 94 0.50 -10.47 -0.83
CA MET A 94 1.30 -9.38 -0.29
C MET A 94 0.59 -8.02 -0.40
N ILE A 95 0.02 -7.69 -1.55
CA ILE A 95 -0.65 -6.40 -1.72
C ILE A 95 -1.90 -6.27 -0.85
N VAL A 96 -2.60 -7.35 -0.59
CA VAL A 96 -3.72 -7.36 0.36
C VAL A 96 -3.24 -7.07 1.79
N ASP A 97 -2.15 -7.69 2.21
CA ASP A 97 -1.58 -7.47 3.53
C ASP A 97 -1.01 -6.05 3.69
N ILE A 98 -0.39 -5.52 2.64
CA ILE A 98 0.12 -4.13 2.63
C ILE A 98 -1.05 -3.14 2.73
N GLU A 99 -2.14 -3.38 2.02
CA GLU A 99 -3.36 -2.55 2.13
C GLU A 99 -3.90 -2.52 3.57
N ARG A 100 -3.88 -3.65 4.26
CA ARG A 100 -4.29 -3.73 5.67
C ARG A 100 -3.46 -2.83 6.57
N ILE A 101 -2.17 -2.68 6.32
CA ILE A 101 -1.32 -1.72 7.06
C ILE A 101 -1.86 -0.30 6.88
N GLY A 102 -2.25 0.07 5.66
CA GLY A 102 -2.92 1.34 5.38
C GLY A 102 -4.23 1.49 6.14
N ASP A 103 -5.05 0.46 6.17
CA ASP A 103 -6.32 0.45 6.91
C ASP A 103 -6.12 0.60 8.42
N TYR A 104 -5.13 -0.09 8.98
CA TYR A 104 -4.78 0.08 10.40
C TYR A 104 -4.31 1.49 10.70
N SER A 105 -3.54 2.10 9.81
CA SER A 105 -3.12 3.50 9.94
C SER A 105 -4.32 4.44 9.97
N LYS A 106 -5.30 4.21 9.11
CA LYS A 106 -6.58 4.94 9.10
C LYS A 106 -7.35 4.75 10.41
N ASN A 107 -7.42 3.53 10.92
CA ASN A 107 -8.12 3.23 12.16
C ASN A 107 -7.48 3.96 13.35
N ILE A 108 -6.15 4.01 13.41
CA ILE A 108 -5.43 4.77 14.43
C ILE A 108 -5.77 6.26 14.32
N LEU A 109 -5.79 6.79 13.11
CA LEU A 109 -6.12 8.20 12.87
C LEU A 109 -7.59 8.51 13.19
N ASP A 110 -8.52 7.62 12.86
CA ASP A 110 -9.93 7.75 13.22
C ASP A 110 -10.12 7.75 14.73
N LEU A 111 -9.39 6.89 15.43
CA LEU A 111 -9.40 6.87 16.89
C LEU A 111 -8.91 8.20 17.46
N ALA A 112 -7.80 8.73 16.95
CA ALA A 112 -7.24 10.01 17.37
C ALA A 112 -8.14 11.20 17.03
N ILE A 113 -8.86 11.16 15.90
CA ILE A 113 -9.79 12.21 15.47
C ILE A 113 -11.05 12.22 16.34
N ASN A 114 -11.63 11.07 16.59
CA ASN A 114 -12.92 10.94 17.25
C ASN A 114 -12.80 10.84 18.78
N TYR A 115 -11.67 10.33 19.27
CA TYR A 115 -11.41 10.10 20.69
C TYR A 115 -9.99 10.56 21.06
N PRO A 116 -9.73 11.87 21.09
CA PRO A 116 -8.38 12.41 21.31
C PRO A 116 -7.72 11.92 22.61
N ASP A 117 -8.52 11.69 23.64
CA ASP A 117 -8.04 11.28 24.96
C ASP A 117 -7.75 9.77 25.07
N ALA A 118 -8.26 8.97 24.13
CA ALA A 118 -8.10 7.50 24.16
C ALA A 118 -6.64 7.06 23.92
N LEU A 119 -5.82 7.89 23.30
CA LEU A 119 -4.41 7.64 23.00
C LEU A 119 -3.46 8.35 23.98
N ASP A 120 -3.97 8.89 25.08
CA ASP A 120 -3.13 9.44 26.15
C ASP A 120 -2.46 8.29 26.90
N THR A 121 -1.23 7.99 26.51
CA THR A 121 -0.43 6.92 27.11
C THR A 121 0.24 7.32 28.43
N LYS A 122 -0.01 8.53 28.94
CA LYS A 122 0.57 9.00 30.22
C LYS A 122 0.17 8.14 31.39
N HIS A 123 -0.98 7.48 31.29
CA HIS A 123 -1.46 6.55 32.32
C HIS A 123 -0.91 5.14 32.15
N LEU A 124 -0.55 4.72 30.94
CA LEU A 124 -0.02 3.38 30.67
C LEU A 124 1.43 3.16 31.14
N HIS A 125 2.18 4.24 31.29
CA HIS A 125 3.58 4.17 31.80
C HIS A 125 3.71 4.15 33.32
N LYS A 126 2.62 4.29 34.06
CA LYS A 126 2.65 4.19 35.52
C LYS A 126 2.52 2.76 36.05
N ASP A 127 2.05 1.83 35.21
CA ASP A 127 1.78 0.45 35.62
C ASP A 127 2.74 -0.56 34.96
N LEU A 128 3.76 -0.10 34.29
CA LEU A 128 4.87 -0.87 33.73
C LEU A 128 6.19 -0.52 34.41
#